data_947bf30f5266a65e3c246dad227daa78
#
_entry.id   947bf30f5266a65e3c246dad227daa78
#
_cell.length_a   1.000
_cell.length_b   1.000
_cell.length_c   1.000
_cell.angle_alpha   90.00
_cell.angle_beta   90.00
_cell.angle_gamma   90.00
#
_symmetry.space_group_name_H-M   'P 1'
#
loop_
_entity.id
_entity.type
_entity.pdbx_description
1 polymer ?
#
loop_
_entity_poly.entity_id
_entity_poly.type
_entity_poly.pdbx_seq_one_letter_code
_entity_poly.pdbx_strand_id
1 'polypeptide(L)'
;MVDARPFNDYKSQLSATSMRRELTKFYCGLVKRQDDGDVCGAGGVATGHWGCGLVGGDRRLKAVIQMMAAAQAGRQPIVYCVGGDKQLEKELLGLAQTITKTRCTVKDLWNAVADFADRMERFGPQGNDEAKLYPFIERQCRAVARSKL
;
A
#
# COMPACT_ATOMS: atom_id res chain seq x y z
N MET A 1 6.32 5.58 -17.40
CA MET A 1 6.93 4.44 -16.67
C MET A 1 7.32 4.92 -15.27
N VAL A 2 6.97 4.16 -14.23
CA VAL A 2 7.27 4.50 -12.84
C VAL A 2 8.36 3.55 -12.35
N ASP A 3 9.56 4.10 -12.00
CA ASP A 3 10.66 3.32 -11.45
C ASP A 3 10.47 3.05 -9.95
N ALA A 4 10.96 1.91 -9.47
CA ALA A 4 10.98 1.58 -8.06
C ALA A 4 12.41 1.66 -7.51
N ARG A 5 12.55 2.02 -6.23
CA ARG A 5 13.85 2.06 -5.56
C ARG A 5 14.28 0.66 -5.14
N PRO A 6 15.58 0.29 -5.30
CA PRO A 6 16.11 -0.92 -4.68
C PRO A 6 16.16 -0.78 -3.16
N PHE A 7 15.86 -1.89 -2.47
CA PHE A 7 15.94 -2.02 -1.01
C PHE A 7 16.76 -3.25 -0.63
N ASN A 8 17.61 -3.10 0.37
CA ASN A 8 18.46 -4.19 0.86
C ASN A 8 17.82 -4.96 2.02
N ASP A 9 16.83 -4.36 2.68
CA ASP A 9 16.15 -4.93 3.83
C ASP A 9 14.72 -4.38 3.98
N TYR A 10 13.91 -5.10 4.76
CA TYR A 10 12.51 -4.74 4.99
C TYR A 10 12.37 -3.43 5.77
N LYS A 11 13.21 -3.21 6.78
CA LYS A 11 13.14 -2.03 7.65
C LYS A 11 13.36 -0.72 6.88
N SER A 12 14.30 -0.70 5.93
CA SER A 12 14.58 0.49 5.12
C SER A 12 13.39 0.92 4.24
N GLN A 13 12.53 -0.04 3.88
CA GLN A 13 11.31 0.23 3.11
C GLN A 13 10.25 0.95 3.95
N LEU A 14 10.19 0.66 5.25
CA LEU A 14 9.22 1.21 6.20
C LEU A 14 9.56 2.64 6.64
N SER A 15 10.74 3.17 6.32
CA SER A 15 11.04 4.56 6.67
C SER A 15 10.04 5.52 6.03
N ALA A 16 9.63 6.54 6.77
CA ALA A 16 8.66 7.54 6.28
C ALA A 16 9.11 8.19 4.96
N THR A 17 10.41 8.41 4.79
CA THR A 17 10.99 8.95 3.56
C THR A 17 10.83 7.98 2.38
N SER A 18 11.14 6.69 2.59
CA SER A 18 10.99 5.66 1.56
C SER A 18 9.53 5.47 1.16
N MET A 19 8.64 5.32 2.14
CA MET A 19 7.20 5.15 1.88
C MET A 19 6.60 6.35 1.14
N ARG A 20 6.93 7.58 1.57
CA ARG A 20 6.45 8.81 0.91
C ARG A 20 6.95 8.90 -0.53
N ARG A 21 8.23 8.58 -0.77
CA ARG A 21 8.81 8.58 -2.11
C ARG A 21 8.09 7.61 -3.03
N GLU A 22 7.88 6.37 -2.60
CA GLU A 22 7.22 5.34 -3.40
C GLU A 22 5.74 5.68 -3.66
N LEU A 23 5.03 6.19 -2.64
CA LEU A 23 3.65 6.66 -2.77
C LEU A 23 3.56 7.82 -3.78
N THR A 24 4.44 8.82 -3.66
CA THR A 24 4.46 9.97 -4.58
C THR A 24 4.75 9.53 -6.01
N LYS A 25 5.72 8.63 -6.21
CA LYS A 25 6.03 8.11 -7.54
C LYS A 25 4.84 7.40 -8.19
N PHE A 26 4.21 6.51 -7.45
CA PHE A 26 3.05 5.78 -7.96
C PHE A 26 1.88 6.74 -8.23
N TYR A 27 1.61 7.66 -7.31
CA TYR A 27 0.59 8.70 -7.47
C TYR A 27 0.83 9.55 -8.73
N CYS A 28 2.05 10.05 -8.93
CA CYS A 28 2.39 10.83 -10.13
C CYS A 28 2.20 10.06 -11.45
N GLY A 29 2.35 8.74 -11.41
CA GLY A 29 2.04 7.87 -12.56
C GLY A 29 0.54 7.70 -12.83
N LEU A 30 -0.31 8.01 -11.86
CA LEU A 30 -1.77 7.83 -11.94
C LEU A 30 -2.54 9.12 -12.24
N VAL A 31 -2.00 10.28 -11.85
CA VAL A 31 -2.66 11.57 -12.10
C VAL A 31 -2.57 11.94 -13.57
N LYS A 32 -3.66 12.52 -14.09
CA LYS A 32 -3.70 13.06 -15.45
C LYS A 32 -2.69 14.21 -15.58
N ARG A 33 -1.95 14.26 -16.67
CA ARG A 33 -1.31 15.50 -17.14
C ARG A 33 -2.35 16.37 -17.84
N GLN A 34 -2.24 17.69 -17.70
CA GLN A 34 -3.16 18.63 -18.37
C GLN A 34 -3.13 18.51 -19.90
N ASP A 35 -2.04 17.96 -20.46
CA ASP A 35 -1.82 17.79 -21.89
C ASP A 35 -2.37 16.47 -22.46
N ASP A 36 -2.81 15.54 -21.61
CA ASP A 36 -3.24 14.19 -22.02
C ASP A 36 -4.70 14.20 -22.48
N GLY A 37 -5.23 15.14 -23.19
CA GLY A 37 -6.58 15.14 -23.74
C GLY A 37 -7.62 14.24 -23.04
N ASP A 38 -8.86 14.20 -23.45
CA ASP A 38 -9.94 13.41 -22.80
C ASP A 38 -9.78 11.86 -22.84
N VAL A 39 -8.69 11.35 -23.39
CA VAL A 39 -8.50 9.90 -23.64
C VAL A 39 -8.17 9.11 -22.37
N CYS A 40 -7.67 9.76 -21.31
CA CYS A 40 -7.36 9.09 -20.05
C CYS A 40 -8.47 9.30 -19.01
N GLY A 41 -9.62 8.67 -19.23
CA GLY A 41 -10.79 8.72 -18.35
C GLY A 41 -10.48 8.31 -16.91
N ALA A 42 -11.45 8.51 -16.02
CA ALA A 42 -11.48 8.06 -14.63
C ALA A 42 -11.46 6.52 -14.48
N GLY A 43 -10.72 5.82 -15.33
CA GLY A 43 -10.65 4.35 -15.36
C GLY A 43 -9.88 3.76 -14.20
N GLY A 44 -10.12 2.47 -13.95
CA GLY A 44 -9.41 1.68 -12.94
C GLY A 44 -7.92 1.53 -13.23
N VAL A 45 -7.20 0.94 -12.28
CA VAL A 45 -5.78 0.66 -12.36
C VAL A 45 -5.56 -0.85 -12.30
N ALA A 46 -4.91 -1.42 -13.32
CA ALA A 46 -4.36 -2.77 -13.25
C ALA A 46 -2.89 -2.67 -12.87
N THR A 47 -2.48 -3.37 -11.81
CA THR A 47 -1.13 -3.34 -11.27
C THR A 47 -0.75 -4.69 -10.68
N GLY A 48 0.39 -4.80 -10.01
CA GLY A 48 0.88 -6.03 -9.41
C GLY A 48 2.14 -5.78 -8.58
N HIS A 49 3.11 -6.67 -8.68
CA HIS A 49 4.34 -6.67 -7.88
C HIS A 49 5.34 -5.58 -8.30
N TRP A 50 4.88 -4.34 -8.47
CA TRP A 50 5.74 -3.21 -8.81
C TRP A 50 6.85 -3.03 -7.78
N GLY A 51 8.09 -3.15 -8.23
CA GLY A 51 9.27 -3.01 -7.38
C GLY A 51 9.51 -4.17 -6.42
N CYS A 52 8.87 -5.34 -6.61
CA CYS A 52 9.04 -6.50 -5.71
C CYS A 52 9.90 -7.62 -6.30
N GLY A 53 10.47 -7.42 -7.48
CA GLY A 53 11.40 -8.35 -8.10
C GLY A 53 12.85 -8.05 -7.72
N LEU A 54 13.69 -7.77 -8.73
CA LEU A 54 15.13 -7.51 -8.59
C LEU A 54 15.50 -6.39 -7.60
N VAL A 55 14.58 -5.47 -7.34
CA VAL A 55 14.81 -4.34 -6.42
C VAL A 55 14.35 -4.61 -4.97
N GLY A 56 13.93 -5.83 -4.65
CA GLY A 56 13.73 -6.31 -3.28
C GLY A 56 12.58 -5.69 -2.50
N GLY A 57 11.61 -5.07 -3.18
CA GLY A 57 10.42 -4.50 -2.52
C GLY A 57 9.52 -5.57 -1.92
N ASP A 58 9.00 -5.31 -0.72
CA ASP A 58 8.01 -6.16 -0.08
C ASP A 58 6.64 -6.04 -0.76
N ARG A 59 6.03 -7.18 -1.11
CA ARG A 59 4.76 -7.24 -1.86
C ARG A 59 3.59 -6.65 -1.10
N ARG A 60 3.53 -6.87 0.22
CA ARG A 60 2.45 -6.41 1.09
C ARG A 60 2.49 -4.90 1.26
N LEU A 61 3.67 -4.37 1.58
CA LEU A 61 3.87 -2.93 1.73
C LEU A 61 3.60 -2.19 0.40
N LYS A 62 4.14 -2.71 -0.71
CA LYS A 62 3.92 -2.11 -2.03
C LYS A 62 2.46 -2.11 -2.46
N ALA A 63 1.71 -3.16 -2.16
CA ALA A 63 0.28 -3.21 -2.45
C ALA A 63 -0.49 -2.12 -1.67
N VAL A 64 -0.19 -1.92 -0.39
CA VAL A 64 -0.82 -0.85 0.42
C VAL A 64 -0.46 0.53 -0.12
N ILE A 65 0.80 0.77 -0.48
CA ILE A 65 1.24 2.03 -1.09
C ILE A 65 0.47 2.30 -2.39
N GLN A 66 0.31 1.30 -3.23
CA GLN A 66 -0.42 1.41 -4.49
C GLN A 66 -1.92 1.68 -4.26
N MET A 67 -2.54 1.02 -3.27
CA MET A 67 -3.93 1.29 -2.88
C MET A 67 -4.11 2.73 -2.42
N MET A 68 -3.24 3.24 -1.54
CA MET A 68 -3.29 4.62 -1.06
C MET A 68 -3.13 5.62 -2.19
N ALA A 69 -2.15 5.40 -3.08
CA ALA A 69 -1.89 6.28 -4.22
C ALA A 69 -3.06 6.31 -5.21
N ALA A 70 -3.64 5.14 -5.53
CA ALA A 70 -4.77 5.05 -6.45
C ALA A 70 -6.03 5.69 -5.86
N ALA A 71 -6.31 5.47 -4.58
CA ALA A 71 -7.43 6.12 -3.89
C ALA A 71 -7.27 7.64 -3.87
N GLN A 72 -6.06 8.15 -3.59
CA GLN A 72 -5.75 9.57 -3.60
C GLN A 72 -5.85 10.20 -5.00
N ALA A 73 -5.54 9.43 -6.05
CA ALA A 73 -5.67 9.84 -7.44
C ALA A 73 -7.10 9.68 -7.99
N GLY A 74 -8.07 9.21 -7.18
CA GLY A 74 -9.43 8.95 -7.61
C GLY A 74 -9.56 7.82 -8.65
N ARG A 75 -8.60 6.88 -8.70
CA ARG A 75 -8.51 5.80 -9.68
C ARG A 75 -9.09 4.51 -9.12
N GLN A 76 -10.27 4.15 -9.56
CA GLN A 76 -10.96 2.91 -9.15
C GLN A 76 -11.69 2.27 -10.33
N PRO A 77 -11.84 0.94 -10.37
CA PRO A 77 -11.34 -0.04 -9.40
C PRO A 77 -9.83 -0.27 -9.53
N ILE A 78 -9.24 -0.90 -8.49
CA ILE A 78 -7.86 -1.39 -8.54
C ILE A 78 -7.90 -2.90 -8.73
N VAL A 79 -7.25 -3.38 -9.79
CA VAL A 79 -7.03 -4.81 -10.05
C VAL A 79 -5.57 -5.13 -9.73
N TYR A 80 -5.32 -5.93 -8.70
CA TYR A 80 -3.97 -6.32 -8.29
C TYR A 80 -3.65 -7.74 -8.73
N CYS A 81 -2.68 -7.90 -9.62
CA CYS A 81 -2.21 -9.20 -10.10
C CYS A 81 -1.20 -9.80 -9.11
N VAL A 82 -1.57 -10.88 -8.44
CA VAL A 82 -0.74 -11.53 -7.40
C VAL A 82 0.23 -12.58 -7.95
N GLY A 83 0.25 -12.81 -9.28
CA GLY A 83 1.19 -13.75 -9.91
C GLY A 83 1.05 -15.20 -9.43
N GLY A 84 -0.16 -15.63 -9.04
CA GLY A 84 -0.41 -16.99 -8.55
C GLY A 84 -0.19 -17.17 -7.03
N ASP A 85 0.23 -16.15 -6.30
CA ASP A 85 0.41 -16.18 -4.84
C ASP A 85 -0.96 -16.16 -4.13
N LYS A 86 -1.50 -17.37 -3.87
CA LYS A 86 -2.80 -17.57 -3.23
C LYS A 86 -2.87 -17.05 -1.79
N GLN A 87 -1.74 -17.05 -1.09
CA GLN A 87 -1.69 -16.52 0.27
C GLN A 87 -1.83 -14.99 0.24
N LEU A 88 -1.07 -14.32 -0.61
CA LEU A 88 -1.17 -12.88 -0.79
C LEU A 88 -2.55 -12.46 -1.30
N GLU A 89 -3.15 -13.23 -2.23
CA GLU A 89 -4.52 -13.01 -2.71
C GLU A 89 -5.52 -12.96 -1.55
N LYS A 90 -5.51 -13.99 -0.70
CA LYS A 90 -6.38 -14.08 0.47
C LYS A 90 -6.18 -12.92 1.45
N GLU A 91 -4.92 -12.59 1.72
CA GLU A 91 -4.55 -11.49 2.63
C GLU A 91 -5.01 -10.13 2.10
N LEU A 92 -4.80 -9.85 0.81
CA LEU A 92 -5.24 -8.61 0.17
C LEU A 92 -6.76 -8.47 0.16
N LEU A 93 -7.49 -9.54 -0.13
CA LEU A 93 -8.95 -9.54 -0.09
C LEU A 93 -9.46 -9.26 1.33
N GLY A 94 -8.87 -9.88 2.35
CA GLY A 94 -9.21 -9.64 3.76
C GLY A 94 -8.98 -8.19 4.16
N LEU A 95 -7.83 -7.63 3.81
CA LEU A 95 -7.50 -6.24 4.05
C LEU A 95 -8.47 -5.28 3.35
N ALA A 96 -8.76 -5.50 2.06
CA ALA A 96 -9.69 -4.68 1.30
C ALA A 96 -11.11 -4.69 1.90
N GLN A 97 -11.59 -5.87 2.32
CA GLN A 97 -12.88 -6.00 3.02
C GLN A 97 -12.88 -5.23 4.35
N THR A 98 -11.79 -5.29 5.11
CA THR A 98 -11.68 -4.56 6.38
C THR A 98 -11.70 -3.06 6.15
N ILE A 99 -10.90 -2.55 5.19
CA ILE A 99 -10.86 -1.13 4.82
C ILE A 99 -12.26 -0.63 4.44
N THR A 100 -12.96 -1.38 3.59
CA THR A 100 -14.32 -1.02 3.14
C THR A 100 -15.33 -1.01 4.29
N LYS A 101 -15.35 -2.06 5.11
CA LYS A 101 -16.28 -2.17 6.26
C LYS A 101 -16.05 -1.10 7.32
N THR A 102 -14.79 -0.74 7.56
CA THR A 102 -14.43 0.25 8.59
C THR A 102 -14.40 1.68 8.05
N ARG A 103 -14.60 1.89 6.75
CA ARG A 103 -14.46 3.17 6.06
C ARG A 103 -13.11 3.84 6.37
N CYS A 104 -12.05 3.01 6.38
CA CYS A 104 -10.69 3.45 6.66
C CYS A 104 -10.22 4.37 5.53
N THR A 105 -9.75 5.56 5.88
CA THR A 105 -9.28 6.57 4.91
C THR A 105 -7.82 6.33 4.53
N VAL A 106 -7.33 7.00 3.48
CA VAL A 106 -5.90 6.99 3.11
C VAL A 106 -5.03 7.47 4.27
N LYS A 107 -5.49 8.48 5.03
CA LYS A 107 -4.80 8.98 6.23
C LYS A 107 -4.72 7.90 7.32
N ASP A 108 -5.82 7.18 7.58
CA ASP A 108 -5.84 6.10 8.57
C ASP A 108 -4.88 4.97 8.17
N LEU A 109 -4.85 4.60 6.89
CA LEU A 109 -3.90 3.61 6.37
C LEU A 109 -2.44 4.05 6.50
N TRP A 110 -2.15 5.31 6.14
CA TRP A 110 -0.82 5.88 6.30
C TRP A 110 -0.37 5.83 7.75
N ASN A 111 -1.22 6.28 8.69
CA ASN A 111 -0.91 6.25 10.12
C ASN A 111 -0.67 4.81 10.61
N ALA A 112 -1.50 3.85 10.18
CA ALA A 112 -1.33 2.45 10.57
C ALA A 112 0.02 1.87 10.09
N VAL A 113 0.46 2.20 8.87
CA VAL A 113 1.78 1.77 8.36
C VAL A 113 2.91 2.47 9.09
N ALA A 114 2.78 3.77 9.40
CA ALA A 114 3.76 4.53 10.17
C ALA A 114 3.90 3.98 11.61
N ASP A 115 2.80 3.70 12.30
CA ASP A 115 2.79 3.08 13.62
C ASP A 115 3.45 1.68 13.60
N PHE A 116 3.24 0.92 12.53
CA PHE A 116 3.91 -0.36 12.35
C PHE A 116 5.43 -0.17 12.19
N ALA A 117 5.85 0.82 11.39
CA ALA A 117 7.26 1.15 11.20
C ALA A 117 7.95 1.57 12.51
N ASP A 118 7.31 2.46 13.28
CA ASP A 118 7.80 2.90 14.60
C ASP A 118 7.94 1.73 15.57
N ARG A 119 6.99 0.80 15.53
CA ARG A 119 7.06 -0.42 16.35
C ARG A 119 8.26 -1.30 15.95
N MET A 120 8.48 -1.47 14.64
CA MET A 120 9.64 -2.21 14.12
C MET A 120 10.96 -1.55 14.50
N GLU A 121 10.99 -0.22 14.55
CA GLU A 121 12.17 0.52 14.97
C GLU A 121 12.49 0.30 16.46
N ARG A 122 11.46 0.39 17.31
CA ARG A 122 11.61 0.28 18.78
C ARG A 122 11.96 -1.12 19.28
N PHE A 123 11.32 -2.13 18.69
CA PHE A 123 11.42 -3.51 19.19
C PHE A 123 12.30 -4.42 18.33
N GLY A 124 12.80 -3.90 17.20
CA GLY A 124 13.54 -4.66 16.20
C GLY A 124 12.69 -5.69 15.44
N PRO A 125 13.28 -6.36 14.45
CA PRO A 125 12.61 -7.41 13.69
C PRO A 125 12.34 -8.64 14.58
N GLN A 126 11.10 -9.11 14.56
CA GLN A 126 10.65 -10.27 15.37
C GLN A 126 10.26 -11.46 14.47
N GLY A 127 11.08 -11.78 13.48
CA GLY A 127 10.82 -12.84 12.50
C GLY A 127 9.53 -12.63 11.71
N ASN A 128 9.50 -12.97 10.43
CA ASN A 128 8.34 -12.88 9.52
C ASN A 128 7.44 -11.63 9.69
N ASP A 129 8.08 -10.47 9.89
CA ASP A 129 7.38 -9.22 10.19
C ASP A 129 6.54 -8.71 9.00
N GLU A 130 6.97 -9.02 7.79
CA GLU A 130 6.21 -8.70 6.58
C GLU A 130 4.80 -9.28 6.62
N ALA A 131 4.65 -10.52 7.11
CA ALA A 131 3.35 -11.17 7.27
C ALA A 131 2.47 -10.54 8.37
N LYS A 132 3.06 -9.74 9.27
CA LYS A 132 2.34 -9.07 10.36
C LYS A 132 1.74 -7.72 9.95
N LEU A 133 2.15 -7.15 8.82
CA LEU A 133 1.72 -5.82 8.37
C LEU A 133 0.20 -5.74 8.21
N TYR A 134 -0.42 -6.64 7.45
CA TYR A 134 -1.87 -6.59 7.21
C TYR A 134 -2.71 -6.82 8.47
N PRO A 135 -2.43 -7.85 9.30
CA PRO A 135 -3.12 -7.99 10.58
C PRO A 135 -3.00 -6.76 11.49
N PHE A 136 -1.87 -6.07 11.45
CA PHE A 136 -1.67 -4.84 12.20
C PHE A 136 -2.57 -3.71 11.65
N ILE A 137 -2.54 -3.46 10.34
CA ILE A 137 -3.38 -2.44 9.69
C ILE A 137 -4.86 -2.71 9.95
N GLU A 138 -5.33 -3.95 9.80
CA GLU A 138 -6.71 -4.32 10.04
C GLU A 138 -7.16 -4.02 11.47
N ARG A 139 -6.29 -4.28 12.46
CA ARG A 139 -6.57 -3.97 13.86
C ARG A 139 -6.70 -2.46 14.07
N GLN A 140 -5.81 -1.66 13.47
CA GLN A 140 -5.87 -0.20 13.55
C GLN A 140 -7.14 0.36 12.87
N CYS A 141 -7.49 -0.13 11.69
CA CYS A 141 -8.73 0.26 11.02
C CYS A 141 -9.97 -0.02 11.86
N ARG A 142 -10.03 -1.19 12.52
CA ARG A 142 -11.14 -1.53 13.43
C ARG A 142 -11.17 -0.63 14.67
N ALA A 143 -10.01 -0.26 15.21
CA ALA A 143 -9.93 0.66 16.36
C ALA A 143 -10.44 2.06 15.98
N VAL A 144 -10.01 2.61 14.84
CA VAL A 144 -10.48 3.90 14.32
C VAL A 144 -11.99 3.89 14.07
N ALA A 145 -12.55 2.81 13.52
CA ALA A 145 -13.99 2.70 13.30
C ALA A 145 -14.80 2.75 14.60
N ARG A 146 -14.29 2.13 15.69
CA ARG A 146 -14.95 2.18 17.02
C ARG A 146 -14.91 3.57 17.66
N SER A 147 -13.87 4.36 17.39
CA SER A 147 -13.77 5.72 17.93
C SER A 147 -14.64 6.75 17.21
N LYS A 148 -15.21 6.40 16.05
CA LYS A 148 -16.12 7.25 15.27
C LYS A 148 -17.62 6.98 15.57
N LEU A 149 -17.91 6.00 16.44
CA LEU A 149 -19.26 5.67 16.94
C LEU A 149 -19.56 6.37 18.25
#